data_c9c68ae8423585314b74d6e7496fc424
#
_entry.id   c9c68ae8423585314b74d6e7496fc424
#
_cell.length_a   1.000
_cell.length_b   1.000
_cell.length_c   1.000
_cell.angle_alpha   90.00
_cell.angle_beta   90.00
_cell.angle_gamma   90.00
#
_symmetry.space_group_name_H-M   'P 1'
#
loop_
_entity.id
_entity.type
_entity.pdbx_description
1 polymer ?
#
loop_
_entity_poly.entity_id
_entity_poly.type
_entity_poly.pdbx_seq_one_letter_code
_entity_poly.pdbx_strand_id
1 'polypeptide(L)'
;VTNAIKIFAQVAMVQRRGAMISKKLCAGLLVLVTPQLVGAQTMFSTNDMVYKGAIRVPIGTYGDSRMGYAQGPFEVMDDESSSFMVGHTKDQAVAEFSLPPFSLAKEISELPMAQNKQPFVTVFDRIPDGNPQGINRITGLLFIEERLIVNGIEYYDAAADNTDTTFFIQDASQLGSSSVSGFRKLEARVHVSGWMTEVPQELYGLFEKEYIFGYANNTPINSRHSIGPSAFGVGLASIINSNPGDEIPTTSLIDYSLANPLAEDSNNETGENNLWTEESRAFLGFIVPGTETYAVFGTSGGHNSGVGYKITQDDGTVCPGFCPYKASDIYNYYWLYDINDMISVFQGKMLPHDVRPYEYGELLLPFQDQGGKPKLIIGADFNPATSTVFFMLGKADTLQSNYEAAPLLIAYRISLRGEGAGSESPPGAPSSVDVQ
;
A
#
# COMPACT_ATOMS: atom_id res chain seq x y z
N VAL A 1 34.66 -33.38 18.67
CA VAL A 1 35.35 -33.26 19.94
C VAL A 1 36.83 -33.00 19.62
N THR A 2 37.43 -31.97 20.16
CA THR A 2 38.80 -31.49 19.99
C THR A 2 39.00 -30.46 18.87
N ASN A 3 38.70 -29.19 19.16
CA ASN A 3 39.47 -28.01 18.72
C ASN A 3 38.75 -26.68 19.07
N ALA A 4 38.48 -26.47 20.36
CA ALA A 4 37.95 -25.20 20.86
C ALA A 4 38.50 -24.88 22.27
N ILE A 5 39.77 -25.07 22.48
CA ILE A 5 40.47 -24.61 23.71
C ILE A 5 41.92 -24.29 23.31
N LYS A 6 42.19 -23.12 22.77
CA LYS A 6 43.53 -22.52 22.66
C LYS A 6 43.51 -21.08 22.19
N ILE A 7 42.80 -20.18 22.85
CA ILE A 7 43.01 -18.71 22.75
C ILE A 7 42.53 -18.08 24.07
N PHE A 8 43.12 -18.43 25.18
CA PHE A 8 43.01 -17.66 26.43
C PHE A 8 44.22 -18.01 27.32
N ALA A 9 45.41 -17.63 26.89
CA ALA A 9 46.59 -17.63 27.75
C ALA A 9 47.73 -16.87 27.09
N GLN A 10 47.65 -15.54 27.04
CA GLN A 10 48.84 -14.70 26.83
C GLN A 10 48.53 -13.22 27.09
N VAL A 11 48.12 -12.86 28.30
CA VAL A 11 48.33 -11.50 28.87
C VAL A 11 48.38 -11.68 30.41
N ALA A 12 49.48 -12.12 30.93
CA ALA A 12 49.80 -11.94 32.33
C ALA A 12 51.31 -12.21 32.54
N MET A 13 52.13 -11.21 32.33
CA MET A 13 53.46 -11.08 33.00
C MET A 13 54.18 -9.81 32.50
N VAL A 14 53.87 -8.66 33.10
CA VAL A 14 54.86 -7.63 33.42
C VAL A 14 54.36 -6.95 34.67
N GLN A 15 54.76 -7.44 35.79
CA GLN A 15 54.71 -6.75 37.08
C GLN A 15 56.17 -6.57 37.63
N ARG A 16 56.49 -5.32 37.89
CA ARG A 16 57.30 -4.78 38.94
C ARG A 16 58.22 -3.65 38.50
N ARG A 17 57.80 -2.45 38.84
CA ARG A 17 58.66 -1.54 39.67
C ARG A 17 57.90 -0.28 40.02
N GLY A 18 57.80 -0.02 41.23
CA GLY A 18 57.21 0.90 42.13
C GLY A 18 57.23 2.38 41.78
N ALA A 19 56.18 3.03 42.26
CA ALA A 19 56.29 4.35 42.93
C ALA A 19 54.99 4.60 43.69
N MET A 20 55.13 4.90 44.96
CA MET A 20 54.13 5.42 45.86
C MET A 20 53.72 6.81 45.43
N ILE A 21 52.40 7.09 45.19
CA ILE A 21 51.83 8.45 45.28
C ILE A 21 50.30 8.36 45.53
N SER A 22 49.91 8.92 46.68
CA SER A 22 48.69 9.68 47.00
C SER A 22 47.31 9.06 46.67
N LYS A 23 46.60 8.74 47.77
CA LYS A 23 45.10 8.59 47.77
C LYS A 23 44.42 9.86 47.33
N LYS A 24 43.86 9.87 46.14
CA LYS A 24 42.77 10.78 45.75
C LYS A 24 41.51 9.94 45.58
N LEU A 25 40.51 10.29 46.38
CA LEU A 25 39.14 9.80 46.29
C LEU A 25 38.62 10.08 44.89
N CYS A 26 38.48 9.06 44.04
CA CYS A 26 37.61 9.13 42.86
C CYS A 26 36.20 8.77 43.30
N ALA A 27 35.37 9.80 43.49
CA ALA A 27 33.92 9.64 43.54
C ALA A 27 33.47 9.11 42.16
N GLY A 28 33.17 7.83 42.07
CA GLY A 28 32.57 7.24 40.90
C GLY A 28 31.16 7.83 40.74
N LEU A 29 30.98 8.62 39.67
CA LEU A 29 29.67 9.09 39.21
C LEU A 29 28.92 7.85 38.68
N LEU A 30 28.07 7.27 39.54
CA LEU A 30 27.14 6.24 39.14
C LEU A 30 26.09 6.93 38.25
N VAL A 31 26.25 6.90 36.91
CA VAL A 31 25.22 7.31 35.98
C VAL A 31 24.12 6.25 36.12
N LEU A 32 23.11 6.57 36.92
CA LEU A 32 21.83 5.88 36.89
C LEU A 32 21.21 6.15 35.51
N VAL A 33 21.39 5.23 34.58
CA VAL A 33 20.56 5.16 33.38
C VAL A 33 19.16 4.80 33.90
N THR A 34 18.34 5.81 34.14
CA THR A 34 16.91 5.61 34.31
C THR A 34 16.41 5.05 33.00
N PRO A 35 15.71 3.88 32.98
CA PRO A 35 14.98 3.49 31.78
C PRO A 35 14.03 4.63 31.48
N GLN A 36 14.20 5.28 30.32
CA GLN A 36 13.16 6.13 29.79
C GLN A 36 11.93 5.23 29.71
N LEU A 37 10.89 5.59 30.42
CA LEU A 37 9.54 5.10 30.17
C LEU A 37 9.30 5.38 28.69
N VAL A 38 9.34 4.34 27.86
CA VAL A 38 8.78 4.37 26.51
C VAL A 38 7.34 4.81 26.73
N GLY A 39 7.02 6.06 26.37
CA GLY A 39 5.64 6.55 26.40
C GLY A 39 4.77 5.54 25.68
N ALA A 40 3.55 5.31 26.16
CA ALA A 40 2.60 4.45 25.48
C ALA A 40 2.56 4.87 24.01
N GLN A 41 3.03 4.00 23.12
CA GLN A 41 3.03 4.27 21.69
C GLN A 41 1.57 4.40 21.26
N THR A 42 1.29 5.39 20.47
CA THR A 42 -0.08 5.73 20.10
C THR A 42 -0.51 4.86 18.92
N MET A 43 -1.61 4.13 19.07
CA MET A 43 -2.25 3.46 17.94
C MET A 43 -2.89 4.52 17.02
N PHE A 44 -2.72 4.35 15.72
CA PHE A 44 -3.34 5.21 14.71
C PHE A 44 -4.84 4.95 14.63
N SER A 45 -5.60 6.00 14.35
CA SER A 45 -7.01 5.94 13.98
C SER A 45 -7.24 6.76 12.72
N THR A 46 -8.24 6.41 11.92
CA THR A 46 -8.59 7.22 10.73
C THR A 46 -8.99 8.66 11.07
N ASN A 47 -9.35 8.93 12.34
CA ASN A 47 -9.57 10.30 12.86
C ASN A 47 -8.28 11.15 12.95
N ASP A 48 -7.10 10.53 12.81
CA ASP A 48 -5.81 11.23 12.76
C ASP A 48 -5.45 11.67 11.33
N MET A 49 -6.33 11.40 10.35
CA MET A 49 -6.22 11.85 8.97
C MET A 49 -6.87 13.21 8.79
N VAL A 50 -6.08 14.22 8.46
CA VAL A 50 -6.55 15.58 8.18
C VAL A 50 -6.64 15.80 6.68
N TYR A 51 -7.83 16.12 6.18
CA TYR A 51 -8.04 16.40 4.76
C TYR A 51 -7.17 17.56 4.29
N LYS A 52 -6.32 17.32 3.29
CA LYS A 52 -5.39 18.29 2.70
C LYS A 52 -5.97 18.93 1.43
N GLY A 53 -6.89 18.26 0.77
CA GLY A 53 -7.55 18.72 -0.44
C GLY A 53 -7.66 17.66 -1.52
N ALA A 54 -8.15 18.09 -2.68
CA ALA A 54 -8.25 17.25 -3.88
C ALA A 54 -7.80 18.01 -5.12
N ILE A 55 -7.51 17.24 -6.18
CA ILE A 55 -7.21 17.73 -7.53
C ILE A 55 -7.91 16.86 -8.56
N ARG A 56 -8.10 17.41 -9.76
CA ARG A 56 -8.59 16.69 -10.94
C ARG A 56 -7.44 16.10 -11.73
N VAL A 57 -7.69 14.99 -12.41
CA VAL A 57 -6.75 14.40 -13.37
C VAL A 57 -7.36 14.50 -14.77
N PRO A 58 -6.61 14.95 -15.79
CA PRO A 58 -7.18 15.18 -17.13
C PRO A 58 -7.55 13.86 -17.83
N ILE A 59 -8.71 13.84 -18.50
CA ILE A 59 -9.23 12.66 -19.20
C ILE A 59 -8.60 12.44 -20.58
N GLY A 60 -7.88 13.42 -21.10
CA GLY A 60 -7.31 13.38 -22.46
C GLY A 60 -6.44 12.17 -22.74
N THR A 61 -6.31 11.82 -24.03
CA THR A 61 -5.36 10.81 -24.50
C THR A 61 -3.97 11.42 -24.59
N TYR A 62 -3.00 10.82 -23.92
CA TYR A 62 -1.59 11.24 -23.92
C TYR A 62 -0.72 10.03 -24.25
N GLY A 63 -0.20 9.93 -25.46
CA GLY A 63 0.54 8.73 -25.90
C GLY A 63 -0.36 7.49 -26.01
N ASP A 64 0.04 6.41 -25.35
CA ASP A 64 -0.58 5.09 -25.55
C ASP A 64 -1.85 4.86 -24.69
N SER A 65 -2.26 5.83 -23.83
CA SER A 65 -3.40 5.65 -22.93
C SER A 65 -4.04 6.97 -22.50
N ARG A 66 -4.98 6.89 -21.56
CA ARG A 66 -5.74 7.98 -20.96
C ARG A 66 -6.19 7.63 -19.53
N MET A 67 -6.67 8.63 -18.77
CA MET A 67 -7.16 8.43 -17.40
C MET A 67 -8.65 8.05 -17.34
N GLY A 68 -9.40 8.09 -18.44
CA GLY A 68 -10.74 7.49 -18.51
C GLY A 68 -10.66 5.99 -18.27
N TYR A 69 -11.46 5.46 -17.35
CA TYR A 69 -11.42 4.06 -16.91
C TYR A 69 -10.03 3.60 -16.38
N ALA A 70 -9.25 4.52 -15.84
CA ALA A 70 -8.01 4.18 -15.17
C ALA A 70 -8.28 3.21 -14.02
N GLN A 71 -7.40 2.26 -13.85
CA GLN A 71 -7.34 1.34 -12.74
C GLN A 71 -5.88 1.14 -12.39
N GLY A 72 -5.59 1.26 -11.15
CA GLY A 72 -4.31 0.80 -10.72
C GLY A 72 -3.54 1.80 -9.91
N PRO A 73 -2.32 1.38 -9.61
CA PRO A 73 -1.44 2.12 -8.74
C PRO A 73 -1.04 3.45 -9.36
N PHE A 74 -0.61 4.29 -8.48
CA PHE A 74 0.14 5.49 -8.79
C PHE A 74 1.18 5.69 -7.68
N GLU A 75 2.15 6.53 -7.96
CA GLU A 75 3.25 6.87 -7.06
C GLU A 75 3.44 8.37 -7.06
N VAL A 76 3.31 9.03 -5.91
CA VAL A 76 3.52 10.48 -5.75
C VAL A 76 4.96 10.72 -5.34
N MET A 77 5.63 11.65 -6.04
CA MET A 77 7.01 12.02 -5.71
C MET A 77 7.11 12.63 -4.32
N ASP A 78 8.25 12.46 -3.64
CA ASP A 78 8.50 12.94 -2.27
C ASP A 78 8.16 14.41 -2.04
N ASP A 79 8.40 15.26 -3.06
CA ASP A 79 8.10 16.69 -3.02
C ASP A 79 6.65 17.04 -3.44
N GLU A 80 5.84 16.02 -3.73
CA GLU A 80 4.46 16.13 -4.23
C GLU A 80 4.31 16.95 -5.53
N SER A 81 5.39 17.17 -6.27
CA SER A 81 5.35 17.97 -7.50
C SER A 81 4.79 17.24 -8.70
N SER A 82 4.87 15.89 -8.70
CA SER A 82 4.33 15.03 -9.76
C SER A 82 3.99 13.64 -9.25
N SER A 83 3.33 12.86 -10.11
CA SER A 83 2.98 11.47 -9.83
C SER A 83 3.07 10.63 -11.10
N PHE A 84 3.62 9.41 -10.97
CA PHE A 84 3.46 8.36 -11.97
C PHE A 84 2.10 7.70 -11.77
N MET A 85 1.35 7.51 -12.86
CA MET A 85 -0.01 6.95 -12.82
C MET A 85 -0.19 5.90 -13.90
N VAL A 86 -0.89 4.81 -13.56
CA VAL A 86 -1.35 3.83 -14.55
C VAL A 86 -2.64 4.32 -15.17
N GLY A 87 -2.71 4.27 -16.51
CA GLY A 87 -3.85 4.75 -17.27
C GLY A 87 -5.00 3.75 -17.37
N HIS A 88 -5.66 3.76 -18.53
CA HIS A 88 -6.80 2.90 -18.81
C HIS A 88 -6.48 1.42 -18.59
N THR A 89 -7.41 0.70 -17.95
CA THR A 89 -7.21 -0.69 -17.48
C THR A 89 -6.82 -1.69 -18.57
N LYS A 90 -7.12 -1.43 -19.84
CA LYS A 90 -6.72 -2.31 -20.94
C LYS A 90 -5.34 -2.02 -21.51
N ASP A 91 -4.86 -0.78 -21.33
CA ASP A 91 -3.62 -0.34 -21.99
C ASP A 91 -2.41 -0.65 -21.10
N GLN A 92 -2.58 -0.64 -19.77
CA GLN A 92 -1.51 -0.92 -18.79
C GLN A 92 -0.23 -0.10 -19.07
N ALA A 93 -0.44 1.19 -19.35
CA ALA A 93 0.59 2.15 -19.65
C ALA A 93 0.81 3.10 -18.45
N VAL A 94 2.03 3.61 -18.31
CA VAL A 94 2.43 4.53 -17.24
C VAL A 94 2.72 5.91 -17.84
N ALA A 95 2.24 6.96 -17.19
CA ALA A 95 2.53 8.36 -17.50
C ALA A 95 2.98 9.11 -16.25
N GLU A 96 3.57 10.28 -16.42
CA GLU A 96 3.84 11.22 -15.33
C GLU A 96 2.99 12.48 -15.50
N PHE A 97 2.38 12.92 -14.39
CA PHE A 97 1.58 14.14 -14.31
C PHE A 97 2.18 15.09 -13.28
N SER A 98 2.31 16.37 -13.61
CA SER A 98 2.60 17.42 -12.63
C SER A 98 1.36 17.65 -11.78
N LEU A 99 1.54 17.74 -10.47
CA LEU A 99 0.46 17.97 -9.52
C LEU A 99 0.42 19.44 -9.11
N PRO A 100 -0.72 20.14 -9.28
CA PRO A 100 -0.91 21.46 -8.69
C PRO A 100 -1.11 21.32 -7.16
N PRO A 101 -1.03 22.41 -6.39
CA PRO A 101 -1.42 22.38 -4.98
C PRO A 101 -2.83 21.84 -4.79
N PHE A 102 -3.01 20.95 -3.82
CA PHE A 102 -4.30 20.39 -3.46
C PHE A 102 -5.24 21.48 -2.93
N SER A 103 -6.51 21.45 -3.32
CA SER A 103 -7.51 22.45 -3.00
C SER A 103 -8.57 21.91 -2.06
N LEU A 104 -8.99 22.75 -1.09
CA LEU A 104 -10.11 22.48 -0.17
C LEU A 104 -11.47 22.87 -0.77
N ALA A 105 -11.55 23.18 -2.08
CA ALA A 105 -12.80 23.47 -2.76
C ALA A 105 -13.79 22.31 -2.62
N LYS A 106 -15.07 22.62 -2.47
CA LYS A 106 -16.15 21.65 -2.27
C LYS A 106 -16.76 21.16 -3.59
N GLU A 107 -16.57 21.93 -4.65
CA GLU A 107 -17.11 21.62 -5.98
C GLU A 107 -15.99 21.12 -6.88
N ILE A 108 -16.22 20.02 -7.61
CA ILE A 108 -15.23 19.44 -8.52
C ILE A 108 -14.79 20.46 -9.59
N SER A 109 -15.69 21.31 -10.06
CA SER A 109 -15.39 22.35 -11.05
C SER A 109 -14.34 23.37 -10.60
N GLU A 110 -14.17 23.55 -9.29
CA GLU A 110 -13.24 24.50 -8.68
C GLU A 110 -11.88 23.85 -8.34
N LEU A 111 -11.78 22.53 -8.43
CA LEU A 111 -10.54 21.82 -8.15
C LEU A 111 -9.52 22.06 -9.28
N PRO A 112 -8.24 22.31 -8.95
CA PRO A 112 -7.19 22.47 -9.94
C PRO A 112 -6.92 21.16 -10.69
N MET A 113 -6.41 21.28 -11.92
CA MET A 113 -6.18 20.15 -12.83
C MET A 113 -4.69 19.83 -12.92
N ALA A 114 -4.33 18.56 -12.73
CA ALA A 114 -3.01 18.04 -13.04
C ALA A 114 -2.70 18.19 -14.53
N GLN A 115 -1.41 18.20 -14.91
CA GLN A 115 -0.97 18.35 -16.28
C GLN A 115 -0.07 17.18 -16.68
N ASN A 116 -0.26 16.66 -17.90
CA ASN A 116 0.63 15.61 -18.39
C ASN A 116 2.06 16.15 -18.55
N LYS A 117 3.02 15.50 -17.89
CA LYS A 117 4.46 15.82 -17.93
C LYS A 117 5.22 14.86 -18.84
N GLN A 118 4.90 13.56 -18.77
CA GLN A 118 5.35 12.54 -19.68
C GLN A 118 4.13 11.74 -20.19
N PRO A 119 4.01 11.48 -21.49
CA PRO A 119 2.87 10.74 -22.04
C PRO A 119 2.87 9.28 -21.54
N PHE A 120 1.72 8.64 -21.62
CA PHE A 120 1.60 7.20 -21.35
C PHE A 120 2.44 6.40 -22.33
N VAL A 121 3.17 5.42 -21.77
CA VAL A 121 3.90 4.42 -22.54
C VAL A 121 3.56 3.03 -22.01
N THR A 122 3.35 2.09 -22.91
CA THR A 122 3.24 0.67 -22.57
C THR A 122 4.60 0.17 -22.09
N VAL A 123 4.59 -0.76 -21.12
CA VAL A 123 5.83 -1.22 -20.48
C VAL A 123 6.10 -2.71 -20.70
N PHE A 124 5.06 -3.55 -20.76
CA PHE A 124 5.22 -4.99 -20.85
C PHE A 124 5.83 -5.47 -22.18
N ASP A 125 5.54 -4.82 -23.29
CA ASP A 125 6.08 -5.09 -24.62
C ASP A 125 7.51 -4.59 -24.81
N ARG A 126 8.06 -3.85 -23.85
CA ARG A 126 9.44 -3.34 -23.83
C ARG A 126 10.39 -4.19 -23.01
N ILE A 127 9.92 -5.24 -22.38
CA ILE A 127 10.73 -6.15 -21.56
C ILE A 127 11.66 -6.95 -22.48
N PRO A 128 13.00 -6.92 -22.29
CA PRO A 128 13.97 -7.45 -23.24
C PRO A 128 13.79 -8.96 -23.54
N ASP A 129 13.45 -9.74 -22.53
CA ASP A 129 13.28 -11.19 -22.66
C ASP A 129 11.82 -11.58 -22.98
N GLY A 130 10.99 -10.56 -23.28
CA GLY A 130 9.56 -10.72 -23.51
C GLY A 130 8.78 -10.93 -22.22
N ASN A 131 7.52 -11.35 -22.37
CA ASN A 131 6.57 -11.56 -21.28
C ASN A 131 5.96 -12.97 -21.40
N PRO A 132 6.75 -14.04 -21.15
CA PRO A 132 6.34 -15.40 -21.41
C PRO A 132 5.22 -15.90 -20.50
N GLN A 133 5.05 -15.28 -19.33
CA GLN A 133 4.01 -15.65 -18.35
C GLN A 133 2.75 -14.79 -18.46
N GLY A 134 2.67 -13.89 -19.46
CA GLY A 134 1.45 -13.14 -19.74
C GLY A 134 1.05 -12.12 -18.68
N ILE A 135 2.04 -11.54 -17.96
CA ILE A 135 1.80 -10.45 -17.01
C ILE A 135 1.06 -9.33 -17.72
N ASN A 136 -0.12 -8.97 -17.26
CA ASN A 136 -1.02 -8.05 -17.96
C ASN A 136 -1.78 -7.08 -17.07
N ARG A 137 -1.36 -6.95 -15.80
CA ARG A 137 -1.85 -5.93 -14.86
C ARG A 137 -0.68 -5.37 -14.07
N ILE A 138 -0.54 -4.05 -14.09
CA ILE A 138 0.33 -3.32 -13.17
C ILE A 138 -0.43 -3.19 -11.85
N THR A 139 0.21 -3.57 -10.76
CA THR A 139 -0.40 -3.66 -9.42
C THR A 139 0.32 -2.84 -8.37
N GLY A 140 1.54 -2.36 -8.67
CA GLY A 140 2.33 -1.50 -7.80
C GLY A 140 3.32 -0.66 -8.59
N LEU A 141 3.57 0.56 -8.13
CA LEU A 141 4.63 1.45 -8.57
C LEU A 141 5.43 1.90 -7.35
N LEU A 142 6.75 2.07 -7.51
CA LEU A 142 7.63 2.67 -6.50
C LEU A 142 8.74 3.42 -7.22
N PHE A 143 8.85 4.73 -6.98
CA PHE A 143 9.95 5.54 -7.47
C PHE A 143 11.11 5.53 -6.47
N ILE A 144 12.28 5.12 -6.91
CA ILE A 144 13.48 5.14 -6.08
C ILE A 144 14.75 5.21 -6.91
N GLU A 145 15.72 6.02 -6.49
CA GLU A 145 17.03 6.17 -7.15
C GLU A 145 16.92 6.35 -8.67
N GLU A 146 16.06 7.25 -9.12
CA GLU A 146 15.77 7.57 -10.53
C GLU A 146 15.04 6.43 -11.30
N ARG A 147 14.78 5.28 -10.66
CA ARG A 147 14.08 4.15 -11.26
C ARG A 147 12.60 4.15 -10.88
N LEU A 148 11.79 3.57 -11.76
CA LEU A 148 10.42 3.22 -11.41
C LEU A 148 10.32 1.69 -11.35
N ILE A 149 10.18 1.15 -10.15
CA ILE A 149 9.91 -0.28 -9.92
C ILE A 149 8.44 -0.52 -10.18
N VAL A 150 8.13 -1.59 -10.87
CA VAL A 150 6.79 -1.97 -11.29
C VAL A 150 6.51 -3.39 -10.83
N ASN A 151 5.47 -3.58 -10.04
CA ASN A 151 4.88 -4.87 -9.75
C ASN A 151 3.75 -5.17 -10.74
N GLY A 152 3.62 -6.44 -11.12
CA GLY A 152 2.56 -6.89 -12.02
C GLY A 152 2.16 -8.33 -11.80
N ILE A 153 0.98 -8.67 -12.31
CA ILE A 153 0.40 -10.01 -12.24
C ILE A 153 -0.22 -10.42 -13.58
N GLU A 154 -0.37 -11.71 -13.81
CA GLU A 154 -1.33 -12.23 -14.75
C GLU A 154 -2.73 -12.17 -14.14
N TYR A 155 -3.66 -11.45 -14.80
CA TYR A 155 -5.02 -11.28 -14.28
C TYR A 155 -5.80 -12.59 -14.16
N TYR A 156 -5.55 -13.55 -15.04
CA TYR A 156 -6.25 -14.83 -15.06
C TYR A 156 -5.32 -16.02 -15.13
N ASP A 157 -4.45 -16.16 -14.13
CA ASP A 157 -3.52 -17.26 -14.00
C ASP A 157 -4.23 -18.55 -13.53
N ALA A 158 -4.99 -19.27 -14.43
CA ALA A 158 -5.77 -20.47 -14.08
C ALA A 158 -4.90 -21.67 -13.66
N ALA A 159 -3.65 -21.71 -14.06
CA ALA A 159 -2.71 -22.78 -13.73
C ALA A 159 -2.04 -22.61 -12.36
N ALA A 160 -2.07 -21.42 -11.77
CA ALA A 160 -1.34 -21.03 -10.56
C ALA A 160 0.19 -21.23 -10.72
N ASP A 161 0.72 -21.02 -11.91
CA ASP A 161 2.12 -21.29 -12.22
C ASP A 161 2.94 -20.00 -12.45
N ASN A 162 2.28 -18.82 -12.44
CA ASN A 162 2.93 -17.54 -12.61
C ASN A 162 3.92 -17.24 -11.47
N THR A 163 5.15 -16.90 -11.81
CA THR A 163 6.22 -16.56 -10.87
C THR A 163 6.84 -15.19 -11.14
N ASP A 164 6.68 -14.64 -12.35
CA ASP A 164 7.18 -13.31 -12.69
C ASP A 164 6.33 -12.24 -11.99
N THR A 165 6.98 -11.27 -11.34
CA THR A 165 6.29 -10.28 -10.51
C THR A 165 6.77 -8.86 -10.73
N THR A 166 8.08 -8.63 -10.81
CA THR A 166 8.68 -7.31 -10.62
C THR A 166 9.70 -7.02 -11.70
N PHE A 167 9.65 -5.83 -12.25
CA PHE A 167 10.64 -5.28 -13.16
C PHE A 167 10.82 -3.78 -12.89
N PHE A 168 11.72 -3.09 -13.59
CA PHE A 168 11.87 -1.65 -13.42
C PHE A 168 12.25 -0.92 -14.71
N ILE A 169 11.84 0.33 -14.79
CA ILE A 169 12.28 1.32 -15.77
C ILE A 169 13.52 2.00 -15.20
N GLN A 170 14.64 2.00 -15.93
CA GLN A 170 15.94 2.43 -15.41
C GLN A 170 16.03 3.92 -15.10
N ASP A 171 15.36 4.74 -15.90
CA ASP A 171 15.30 6.20 -15.75
C ASP A 171 13.84 6.65 -15.90
N ALA A 172 13.19 6.91 -14.77
CA ALA A 172 11.80 7.31 -14.72
C ALA A 172 11.57 8.73 -15.28
N SER A 173 12.64 9.57 -15.38
CA SER A 173 12.55 10.88 -16.02
C SER A 173 12.39 10.81 -17.54
N GLN A 174 12.57 9.63 -18.12
CA GLN A 174 12.54 9.34 -19.57
C GLN A 174 11.70 8.12 -19.89
N LEU A 175 10.45 8.04 -19.42
CA LEU A 175 9.59 6.86 -19.55
C LEU A 175 9.60 6.25 -20.96
N GLY A 176 9.51 7.08 -21.99
CA GLY A 176 9.39 6.63 -23.38
C GLY A 176 10.67 6.06 -23.98
N SER A 177 11.85 6.49 -23.53
CA SER A 177 13.15 6.12 -24.10
C SER A 177 14.03 5.29 -23.17
N SER A 178 13.72 5.27 -21.86
CA SER A 178 14.47 4.49 -20.88
C SER A 178 14.40 3.00 -21.15
N SER A 179 15.46 2.28 -20.85
CA SER A 179 15.46 0.81 -20.90
C SER A 179 14.60 0.24 -19.77
N VAL A 180 13.92 -0.87 -20.06
CA VAL A 180 13.15 -1.66 -19.09
C VAL A 180 13.96 -2.92 -18.77
N SER A 181 13.98 -3.33 -17.50
CA SER A 181 14.63 -4.57 -17.09
C SER A 181 13.75 -5.79 -17.42
N GLY A 182 14.33 -6.99 -17.39
CA GLY A 182 13.53 -8.24 -17.37
C GLY A 182 12.89 -8.46 -16.00
N PHE A 183 11.97 -9.41 -15.92
CA PHE A 183 11.28 -9.78 -14.69
C PHE A 183 12.19 -10.39 -13.63
N ARG A 184 11.89 -10.13 -12.36
CA ARG A 184 12.32 -10.84 -11.16
C ARG A 184 11.12 -11.58 -10.59
N LYS A 185 11.40 -12.57 -9.75
CA LYS A 185 10.40 -13.41 -9.11
C LYS A 185 10.44 -13.15 -7.61
N LEU A 186 9.46 -12.48 -7.07
CA LEU A 186 9.32 -12.42 -5.62
C LEU A 186 8.84 -13.79 -5.12
N GLU A 187 9.47 -14.33 -4.06
CA GLU A 187 9.22 -15.69 -3.55
C GLU A 187 7.73 -15.94 -3.22
N ALA A 188 7.06 -14.94 -2.59
CA ALA A 188 5.65 -15.03 -2.28
C ALA A 188 4.72 -14.76 -3.47
N ARG A 189 5.27 -14.58 -4.69
CA ARG A 189 4.52 -14.43 -5.94
C ARG A 189 3.48 -13.29 -5.88
N VAL A 190 2.23 -13.61 -6.24
CA VAL A 190 1.14 -12.63 -6.30
C VAL A 190 0.78 -12.03 -4.93
N HIS A 191 1.02 -12.74 -3.82
CA HIS A 191 0.74 -12.21 -2.46
C HIS A 191 1.60 -11.00 -2.09
N VAL A 192 2.65 -10.71 -2.85
CA VAL A 192 3.61 -9.62 -2.62
C VAL A 192 3.73 -8.69 -3.82
N SER A 193 2.92 -8.89 -4.85
CA SER A 193 3.06 -8.21 -6.15
C SER A 193 2.16 -6.96 -6.28
N GLY A 194 1.86 -6.26 -5.19
CA GLY A 194 1.05 -5.05 -5.20
C GLY A 194 1.81 -3.81 -4.74
N TRP A 195 1.27 -3.13 -3.75
CA TRP A 195 1.89 -1.94 -3.17
C TRP A 195 3.29 -2.21 -2.63
N MET A 196 4.09 -1.17 -2.60
CA MET A 196 5.47 -1.17 -2.13
C MET A 196 5.67 0.07 -1.26
N THR A 197 5.94 -0.10 0.03
CA THR A 197 6.09 1.03 0.96
C THR A 197 7.33 0.89 1.82
N GLU A 198 7.97 2.01 2.13
CA GLU A 198 9.15 2.04 2.98
C GLU A 198 8.79 1.73 4.43
N VAL A 199 9.62 0.92 5.09
CA VAL A 199 9.59 0.73 6.54
C VAL A 199 10.24 1.95 7.19
N PRO A 200 9.65 2.57 8.24
CA PRO A 200 10.32 3.61 9.00
C PRO A 200 11.70 3.16 9.50
N GLN A 201 12.71 4.03 9.36
CA GLN A 201 14.12 3.68 9.62
C GLN A 201 14.34 3.10 11.04
N GLU A 202 13.61 3.58 12.02
CA GLU A 202 13.65 3.10 13.40
C GLU A 202 13.21 1.64 13.57
N LEU A 203 12.46 1.10 12.59
CA LEU A 203 11.95 -0.26 12.58
C LEU A 203 12.79 -1.23 11.73
N TYR A 204 13.78 -0.75 10.97
CA TYR A 204 14.63 -1.62 10.14
C TYR A 204 15.25 -2.78 10.91
N GLY A 205 15.72 -2.52 12.13
CA GLY A 205 16.28 -3.54 13.01
C GLY A 205 15.28 -4.59 13.49
N LEU A 206 13.97 -4.32 13.40
CA LEU A 206 12.91 -5.23 13.83
C LEU A 206 12.48 -6.19 12.74
N PHE A 207 12.51 -5.75 11.48
CA PHE A 207 12.08 -6.55 10.32
C PHE A 207 13.24 -7.01 9.43
N GLU A 208 14.47 -6.47 9.65
CA GLU A 208 15.65 -6.70 8.79
C GLU A 208 15.39 -6.44 7.30
N LYS A 209 14.41 -5.58 7.00
CA LYS A 209 13.97 -5.21 5.65
C LYS A 209 13.60 -3.73 5.61
N GLU A 210 13.91 -3.11 4.48
CA GLU A 210 13.67 -1.68 4.26
C GLU A 210 12.28 -1.40 3.68
N TYR A 211 11.63 -2.42 3.09
CA TYR A 211 10.33 -2.27 2.43
C TYR A 211 9.35 -3.35 2.87
N ILE A 212 8.07 -2.98 2.87
CA ILE A 212 6.94 -3.91 2.94
C ILE A 212 6.18 -3.85 1.62
N PHE A 213 6.03 -5.01 0.99
CA PHE A 213 5.20 -5.20 -0.19
C PHE A 213 3.98 -6.02 0.19
N GLY A 214 2.86 -5.81 -0.52
CA GLY A 214 1.66 -6.59 -0.30
C GLY A 214 0.73 -6.57 -1.49
N TYR A 215 -0.27 -7.44 -1.47
CA TYR A 215 -1.35 -7.49 -2.45
C TYR A 215 -2.53 -8.26 -1.89
N ALA A 216 -3.74 -7.77 -2.11
CA ALA A 216 -4.96 -8.51 -1.78
C ALA A 216 -6.10 -8.17 -2.71
N ASN A 217 -6.58 -9.17 -3.43
CA ASN A 217 -7.74 -9.06 -4.29
C ASN A 217 -8.30 -10.45 -4.57
N ASN A 218 -9.53 -10.70 -4.19
CA ASN A 218 -10.15 -12.01 -4.34
C ASN A 218 -10.54 -12.33 -5.80
N THR A 219 -10.58 -11.35 -6.68
CA THR A 219 -11.00 -11.52 -8.08
C THR A 219 -9.81 -11.45 -9.03
N PRO A 220 -9.75 -12.28 -10.10
CA PRO A 220 -10.76 -13.27 -10.49
C PRO A 220 -10.55 -14.67 -9.89
N ILE A 221 -9.40 -14.97 -9.27
CA ILE A 221 -9.06 -16.32 -8.78
C ILE A 221 -8.53 -16.25 -7.36
N ASN A 222 -9.42 -16.49 -6.40
CA ASN A 222 -9.17 -16.35 -4.97
C ASN A 222 -8.02 -17.20 -4.43
N SER A 223 -7.84 -18.42 -4.91
CA SER A 223 -6.85 -19.36 -4.37
C SER A 223 -5.39 -18.94 -4.58
N ARG A 224 -5.14 -17.83 -5.26
CA ARG A 224 -3.80 -17.34 -5.58
C ARG A 224 -3.47 -16.01 -4.98
N HIS A 225 -4.49 -15.23 -4.67
CA HIS A 225 -4.35 -13.94 -4.01
C HIS A 225 -4.43 -14.13 -2.51
N SER A 226 -3.86 -13.21 -1.75
CA SER A 226 -4.10 -13.20 -0.31
C SER A 226 -5.58 -12.93 -0.04
N ILE A 227 -6.20 -13.78 0.76
CA ILE A 227 -7.62 -13.66 1.16
C ILE A 227 -7.71 -12.79 2.41
N GLY A 228 -7.20 -11.62 2.29
CA GLY A 228 -6.99 -10.57 3.27
C GLY A 228 -5.78 -9.73 2.88
N PRO A 229 -5.59 -8.53 3.46
CA PRO A 229 -4.42 -7.71 3.22
C PRO A 229 -3.15 -8.45 3.60
N SER A 230 -2.13 -8.43 2.73
CA SER A 230 -0.85 -9.07 3.02
C SER A 230 0.25 -8.06 3.34
N ALA A 231 1.33 -8.52 3.97
CA ALA A 231 2.52 -7.75 4.22
C ALA A 231 3.75 -8.67 4.21
N PHE A 232 4.73 -8.34 3.36
CA PHE A 232 5.97 -9.09 3.25
C PHE A 232 7.15 -8.14 3.29
N GLY A 233 8.12 -8.43 4.13
CA GLY A 233 9.39 -7.71 4.14
C GLY A 233 10.22 -8.04 2.90
N VAL A 234 10.71 -7.02 2.21
CA VAL A 234 11.50 -7.14 0.97
C VAL A 234 12.72 -6.23 1.05
N GLY A 235 13.89 -6.76 0.68
CA GLY A 235 15.12 -5.96 0.53
C GLY A 235 15.20 -5.38 -0.87
N LEU A 236 15.14 -4.06 -1.00
CA LEU A 236 15.18 -3.38 -2.29
C LEU A 236 16.47 -3.65 -3.07
N ALA A 237 17.61 -3.66 -2.38
CA ALA A 237 18.90 -3.97 -3.00
C ALA A 237 18.91 -5.36 -3.67
N SER A 238 18.12 -6.33 -3.15
CA SER A 238 17.97 -7.65 -3.76
C SER A 238 17.23 -7.58 -5.10
N ILE A 239 16.31 -6.63 -5.29
CA ILE A 239 15.62 -6.42 -6.56
C ILE A 239 16.55 -5.72 -7.56
N ILE A 240 17.18 -4.61 -7.14
CA ILE A 240 17.97 -3.74 -8.04
C ILE A 240 19.23 -4.46 -8.54
N ASN A 241 19.92 -5.21 -7.67
CA ASN A 241 21.19 -5.85 -7.98
C ASN A 241 21.06 -7.27 -8.54
N SER A 242 19.87 -7.83 -8.64
CA SER A 242 19.63 -9.15 -9.20
C SER A 242 19.56 -9.13 -10.73
N ASN A 243 19.69 -10.30 -11.32
CA ASN A 243 19.49 -10.49 -12.76
C ASN A 243 18.01 -10.79 -13.07
N PRO A 244 17.58 -10.59 -14.33
CA PRO A 244 16.30 -11.11 -14.78
C PRO A 244 16.18 -12.61 -14.53
N GLY A 245 15.01 -13.03 -14.02
CA GLY A 245 14.73 -14.43 -13.69
C GLY A 245 15.16 -14.87 -12.28
N ASP A 246 15.96 -14.07 -11.58
CA ASP A 246 16.34 -14.39 -10.19
C ASP A 246 15.11 -14.35 -9.27
N GLU A 247 15.13 -15.27 -8.28
CA GLU A 247 14.15 -15.31 -7.20
C GLU A 247 14.62 -14.41 -6.04
N ILE A 248 13.74 -13.51 -5.61
CA ILE A 248 14.00 -12.56 -4.55
C ILE A 248 13.30 -13.06 -3.28
N PRO A 249 14.05 -13.36 -2.21
CA PRO A 249 13.48 -13.84 -0.97
C PRO A 249 12.60 -12.78 -0.31
N THR A 250 11.49 -13.22 0.26
CA THR A 250 10.53 -12.38 0.98
C THR A 250 10.33 -12.91 2.40
N THR A 251 9.94 -12.01 3.32
CA THR A 251 9.67 -12.38 4.72
C THR A 251 8.19 -12.14 4.99
N SER A 252 7.41 -13.20 5.19
CA SER A 252 6.00 -13.09 5.50
C SER A 252 5.78 -12.46 6.87
N LEU A 253 4.93 -11.43 6.93
CA LEU A 253 4.53 -10.72 8.16
C LEU A 253 3.01 -10.82 8.38
N ILE A 254 2.23 -10.68 7.31
CA ILE A 254 0.78 -10.93 7.26
C ILE A 254 0.52 -11.65 5.94
N ASP A 255 -0.19 -12.77 5.99
CA ASP A 255 -0.54 -13.54 4.78
C ASP A 255 -1.76 -14.43 5.03
N TYR A 256 -2.72 -14.39 4.12
CA TYR A 256 -3.95 -15.18 4.20
C TYR A 256 -4.12 -16.02 2.93
N SER A 257 -4.18 -17.31 3.11
CA SER A 257 -4.46 -18.25 2.02
C SER A 257 -5.94 -18.63 1.98
N LEU A 258 -6.34 -19.34 0.93
CA LEU A 258 -7.68 -19.92 0.87
C LEU A 258 -7.97 -20.90 2.03
N ALA A 259 -6.92 -21.58 2.53
CA ALA A 259 -7.04 -22.49 3.67
C ALA A 259 -7.09 -21.76 5.02
N ASN A 260 -6.57 -20.55 5.08
CA ASN A 260 -6.50 -19.71 6.27
C ASN A 260 -6.87 -18.27 5.90
N PRO A 261 -8.12 -17.98 5.52
CA PRO A 261 -8.57 -16.66 5.12
C PRO A 261 -8.68 -15.72 6.34
N LEU A 262 -8.68 -14.42 6.09
CA LEU A 262 -8.95 -13.43 7.14
C LEU A 262 -10.35 -13.59 7.73
N ALA A 263 -11.34 -13.94 6.89
CA ALA A 263 -12.70 -14.30 7.32
C ALA A 263 -13.18 -15.53 6.54
N GLU A 264 -13.75 -16.52 7.23
CA GLU A 264 -14.19 -17.77 6.63
C GLU A 264 -15.46 -17.62 5.78
N ASP A 265 -16.40 -16.76 6.20
CA ASP A 265 -17.67 -16.49 5.49
C ASP A 265 -17.47 -15.38 4.43
N SER A 266 -16.69 -15.67 3.38
CA SER A 266 -16.35 -14.69 2.35
C SER A 266 -17.55 -14.17 1.54
N ASN A 267 -18.63 -14.93 1.48
CA ASN A 267 -19.89 -14.50 0.84
C ASN A 267 -20.83 -13.75 1.80
N ASN A 268 -20.49 -13.69 3.09
CA ASN A 268 -21.34 -13.14 4.14
C ASN A 268 -22.75 -13.74 4.15
N GLU A 269 -22.82 -15.07 4.09
CA GLU A 269 -24.10 -15.82 4.13
C GLU A 269 -24.78 -15.73 5.51
N THR A 270 -23.99 -15.55 6.57
CA THR A 270 -24.49 -15.35 7.93
C THR A 270 -25.04 -13.95 8.17
N GLY A 271 -24.64 -12.96 7.37
CA GLY A 271 -24.94 -11.54 7.58
C GLY A 271 -24.13 -10.89 8.70
N GLU A 272 -23.09 -11.57 9.22
CA GLU A 272 -22.26 -11.09 10.35
C GLU A 272 -20.83 -10.74 9.94
N ASN A 273 -20.42 -11.03 8.70
CA ASN A 273 -19.06 -10.75 8.21
C ASN A 273 -18.97 -9.33 7.65
N ASN A 274 -18.38 -8.45 8.44
CA ASN A 274 -17.98 -7.10 8.02
C ASN A 274 -16.45 -6.92 7.95
N LEU A 275 -15.68 -8.01 8.02
CA LEU A 275 -14.23 -7.98 8.07
C LEU A 275 -13.59 -8.08 6.68
N TRP A 276 -13.93 -9.14 5.92
CA TRP A 276 -13.40 -9.39 4.57
C TRP A 276 -14.35 -10.28 3.78
N THR A 277 -14.77 -9.83 2.61
CA THR A 277 -15.67 -10.58 1.72
C THR A 277 -15.02 -10.78 0.34
N GLU A 278 -15.70 -11.51 -0.57
CA GLU A 278 -15.28 -11.65 -1.97
C GLU A 278 -15.20 -10.30 -2.73
N GLU A 279 -15.81 -9.22 -2.21
CA GLU A 279 -15.70 -7.86 -2.78
C GLU A 279 -14.56 -7.04 -2.19
N SER A 280 -13.88 -7.58 -1.16
CA SER A 280 -12.79 -6.84 -0.50
C SER A 280 -11.53 -6.81 -1.36
N ARG A 281 -10.87 -5.65 -1.37
CA ARG A 281 -9.60 -5.39 -2.08
C ARG A 281 -8.77 -4.42 -1.27
N ALA A 282 -7.46 -4.65 -1.24
CA ALA A 282 -6.52 -3.69 -0.68
C ALA A 282 -5.65 -3.11 -1.79
N PHE A 283 -5.37 -1.81 -1.70
CA PHE A 283 -4.57 -1.06 -2.68
C PHE A 283 -3.30 -0.47 -2.09
N LEU A 284 -3.24 -0.34 -0.77
CA LEU A 284 -2.11 0.24 -0.04
C LEU A 284 -2.02 -0.37 1.34
N GLY A 285 -0.80 -0.65 1.80
CA GLY A 285 -0.49 -0.94 3.18
C GLY A 285 0.85 -0.31 3.55
N PHE A 286 0.91 0.42 4.67
CA PHE A 286 2.12 1.07 5.15
C PHE A 286 2.15 1.16 6.67
N ILE A 287 3.35 1.29 7.23
CA ILE A 287 3.50 1.57 8.66
C ILE A 287 3.31 3.08 8.87
N VAL A 288 2.38 3.43 9.74
CA VAL A 288 2.09 4.83 10.07
C VAL A 288 3.22 5.39 10.95
N PRO A 289 3.99 6.39 10.47
CA PRO A 289 5.14 6.90 11.21
C PRO A 289 4.79 7.37 12.62
N GLY A 290 5.61 7.00 13.61
CA GLY A 290 5.42 7.38 15.02
C GLY A 290 4.31 6.61 15.75
N THR A 291 3.79 5.54 15.14
CA THR A 291 2.77 4.65 15.75
C THR A 291 3.17 3.18 15.69
N GLU A 292 2.42 2.32 16.37
CA GLU A 292 2.51 0.86 16.27
C GLU A 292 1.48 0.29 15.26
N THR A 293 1.14 1.03 14.21
CA THR A 293 0.10 0.63 13.27
C THR A 293 0.64 0.38 11.87
N TYR A 294 0.32 -0.79 11.30
CA TYR A 294 0.31 -1.04 9.86
C TYR A 294 -1.11 -0.78 9.35
N ALA A 295 -1.28 0.29 8.59
CA ALA A 295 -2.56 0.71 8.04
C ALA A 295 -2.72 0.18 6.62
N VAL A 296 -3.90 -0.38 6.32
CA VAL A 296 -4.27 -0.87 5.00
C VAL A 296 -5.54 -0.17 4.54
N PHE A 297 -5.54 0.29 3.28
CA PHE A 297 -6.66 0.97 2.66
C PHE A 297 -7.09 0.29 1.36
N GLY A 298 -8.39 0.28 1.13
CA GLY A 298 -8.96 -0.35 -0.05
C GLY A 298 -10.47 -0.19 -0.16
N THR A 299 -11.14 -1.25 -0.58
CA THR A 299 -12.60 -1.31 -0.72
C THR A 299 -13.13 -2.61 -0.14
N SER A 300 -14.39 -2.62 0.26
CA SER A 300 -15.12 -3.83 0.67
C SER A 300 -16.60 -3.70 0.29
N GLY A 301 -17.36 -4.78 0.44
CA GLY A 301 -18.79 -4.76 0.15
C GLY A 301 -19.50 -6.03 0.57
N GLY A 302 -20.83 -6.05 0.45
CA GLY A 302 -21.65 -7.20 0.81
C GLY A 302 -21.86 -7.39 2.32
N HIS A 303 -21.51 -6.40 3.14
CA HIS A 303 -21.60 -6.52 4.60
C HIS A 303 -23.05 -6.59 5.10
N ASN A 304 -23.99 -5.96 4.36
CA ASN A 304 -25.41 -5.92 4.74
C ASN A 304 -26.29 -6.82 3.87
N SER A 305 -25.86 -7.18 2.67
CA SER A 305 -26.69 -7.94 1.72
C SER A 305 -26.11 -9.27 1.31
N GLY A 306 -24.86 -9.56 1.72
CA GLY A 306 -24.11 -10.70 1.23
C GLY A 306 -23.56 -10.49 -0.18
N VAL A 307 -22.73 -11.43 -0.63
CA VAL A 307 -22.07 -11.42 -1.93
C VAL A 307 -22.48 -12.65 -2.74
N GLY A 308 -22.76 -12.46 -4.03
CA GLY A 308 -23.08 -13.55 -4.93
C GLY A 308 -22.24 -13.53 -6.20
N TYR A 309 -22.06 -14.70 -6.82
CA TYR A 309 -21.30 -14.84 -8.06
C TYR A 309 -22.24 -14.79 -9.28
N LYS A 310 -21.97 -13.85 -10.20
CA LYS A 310 -22.75 -13.64 -11.44
C LYS A 310 -24.26 -13.47 -11.19
N ILE A 311 -24.59 -12.68 -10.20
CA ILE A 311 -25.97 -12.36 -9.83
C ILE A 311 -26.47 -11.10 -10.57
N THR A 312 -27.78 -10.85 -10.49
CA THR A 312 -28.37 -9.54 -10.81
C THR A 312 -28.63 -8.81 -9.49
N GLN A 313 -28.07 -7.61 -9.35
CA GLN A 313 -28.24 -6.76 -8.18
C GLN A 313 -29.68 -6.18 -8.12
N ASP A 314 -30.04 -5.57 -6.99
CA ASP A 314 -31.33 -4.93 -6.74
C ASP A 314 -31.64 -3.77 -7.70
N ASP A 315 -30.63 -3.12 -8.30
CA ASP A 315 -30.77 -2.06 -9.30
C ASP A 315 -30.86 -2.61 -10.74
N GLY A 316 -30.87 -3.92 -10.94
CA GLY A 316 -30.90 -4.58 -12.26
C GLY A 316 -29.53 -4.74 -12.91
N THR A 317 -28.42 -4.33 -12.30
CA THR A 317 -27.07 -4.54 -12.82
C THR A 317 -26.71 -6.03 -12.79
N VAL A 318 -26.26 -6.57 -13.93
CA VAL A 318 -25.77 -7.96 -14.03
C VAL A 318 -24.27 -7.96 -13.77
N CYS A 319 -23.84 -8.71 -12.77
CA CYS A 319 -22.44 -8.81 -12.38
C CYS A 319 -21.67 -9.81 -13.23
N PRO A 320 -20.46 -9.47 -13.69
CA PRO A 320 -19.61 -10.41 -14.42
C PRO A 320 -18.87 -11.41 -13.52
N GLY A 321 -18.81 -11.14 -12.21
CA GLY A 321 -18.12 -11.92 -11.19
C GLY A 321 -18.88 -11.87 -9.86
N PHE A 322 -18.14 -11.77 -8.76
CA PHE A 322 -18.71 -11.50 -7.45
C PHE A 322 -19.23 -10.07 -7.38
N CYS A 323 -20.31 -9.85 -6.64
CA CYS A 323 -20.78 -8.53 -6.23
C CYS A 323 -21.82 -8.65 -5.10
N PRO A 324 -22.07 -7.57 -4.33
CA PRO A 324 -23.12 -7.52 -3.34
C PRO A 324 -24.51 -7.69 -3.98
N TYR A 325 -25.48 -8.27 -3.26
CA TYR A 325 -26.86 -8.33 -3.74
C TYR A 325 -27.50 -6.95 -3.86
N LYS A 326 -27.11 -5.99 -3.00
CA LYS A 326 -27.48 -4.57 -3.14
C LYS A 326 -26.34 -3.78 -3.75
N ALA A 327 -26.63 -3.07 -4.85
CA ALA A 327 -25.61 -2.30 -5.57
C ALA A 327 -25.00 -1.15 -4.77
N SER A 328 -25.65 -0.70 -3.69
CA SER A 328 -25.15 0.33 -2.76
C SER A 328 -24.34 -0.23 -1.59
N ASP A 329 -24.27 -1.56 -1.42
CA ASP A 329 -23.58 -2.23 -0.32
C ASP A 329 -22.09 -2.43 -0.67
N ILE A 330 -21.42 -1.32 -0.96
CA ILE A 330 -20.01 -1.26 -1.35
C ILE A 330 -19.37 0.01 -0.79
N TYR A 331 -18.14 -0.10 -0.26
CA TYR A 331 -17.51 0.92 0.57
C TYR A 331 -16.04 1.12 0.20
N ASN A 332 -15.51 2.33 0.40
CA ASN A 332 -14.10 2.52 0.69
C ASN A 332 -13.86 2.00 2.10
N TYR A 333 -12.76 1.29 2.32
CA TYR A 333 -12.60 0.52 3.55
C TYR A 333 -11.16 0.56 4.04
N TYR A 334 -10.95 0.32 5.36
CA TYR A 334 -9.64 0.25 5.97
C TYR A 334 -9.52 -0.92 6.95
N TRP A 335 -8.29 -1.36 7.20
CA TRP A 335 -7.90 -2.36 8.19
C TRP A 335 -6.63 -1.89 8.89
N LEU A 336 -6.63 -1.81 10.21
CA LEU A 336 -5.50 -1.36 11.02
C LEU A 336 -4.96 -2.53 11.84
N TYR A 337 -3.68 -2.82 11.69
CA TYR A 337 -2.99 -3.93 12.34
C TYR A 337 -1.94 -3.44 13.31
N ASP A 338 -1.72 -4.18 14.41
CA ASP A 338 -0.64 -3.92 15.35
C ASP A 338 0.69 -4.45 14.78
N ILE A 339 1.70 -3.59 14.66
CA ILE A 339 3.03 -4.01 14.17
C ILE A 339 3.71 -4.98 15.14
N ASN A 340 3.33 -5.03 16.43
CA ASN A 340 3.86 -6.00 17.38
C ASN A 340 3.45 -7.43 17.03
N ASP A 341 2.27 -7.63 16.44
CA ASP A 341 1.88 -8.92 15.90
C ASP A 341 2.76 -9.30 14.70
N MET A 342 3.03 -8.36 13.79
CA MET A 342 3.95 -8.57 12.66
C MET A 342 5.38 -8.90 13.15
N ILE A 343 5.86 -8.23 14.20
CA ILE A 343 7.15 -8.53 14.85
C ILE A 343 7.11 -9.93 15.47
N SER A 344 5.99 -10.32 16.06
CA SER A 344 5.81 -11.68 16.63
C SER A 344 5.85 -12.75 15.54
N VAL A 345 5.29 -12.47 14.35
CA VAL A 345 5.40 -13.35 13.19
C VAL A 345 6.87 -13.44 12.73
N PHE A 346 7.56 -12.31 12.56
CA PHE A 346 8.97 -12.28 12.17
C PHE A 346 9.86 -13.08 13.15
N GLN A 347 9.54 -13.05 14.46
CA GLN A 347 10.24 -13.81 15.49
C GLN A 347 9.81 -15.30 15.59
N GLY A 348 8.89 -15.76 14.72
CA GLY A 348 8.37 -17.13 14.73
C GLY A 348 7.48 -17.48 15.94
N LYS A 349 6.91 -16.47 16.60
CA LYS A 349 6.03 -16.63 17.77
C LYS A 349 4.54 -16.65 17.40
N MET A 350 4.19 -16.19 16.20
CA MET A 350 2.84 -16.12 15.65
C MET A 350 2.87 -16.56 14.18
N LEU A 351 1.79 -17.12 13.66
CA LEU A 351 1.68 -17.42 12.24
C LEU A 351 1.16 -16.19 11.47
N PRO A 352 1.58 -15.99 10.21
CA PRO A 352 1.16 -14.80 9.43
C PRO A 352 -0.35 -14.65 9.28
N HIS A 353 -1.09 -15.76 9.22
CA HIS A 353 -2.54 -15.78 9.12
C HIS A 353 -3.29 -15.63 10.45
N ASP A 354 -2.59 -15.63 11.59
CA ASP A 354 -3.18 -15.38 12.92
C ASP A 354 -3.26 -13.87 13.24
N VAL A 355 -2.52 -13.03 12.52
CA VAL A 355 -2.58 -11.58 12.68
C VAL A 355 -4.01 -11.10 12.37
N ARG A 356 -4.55 -10.22 13.19
CA ARG A 356 -5.90 -9.67 13.02
C ARG A 356 -5.89 -8.15 13.14
N PRO A 357 -6.69 -7.44 12.33
CA PRO A 357 -6.80 -6.00 12.51
C PRO A 357 -7.47 -5.69 13.86
N TYR A 358 -6.94 -4.70 14.57
CA TYR A 358 -7.55 -4.21 15.80
C TYR A 358 -8.71 -3.26 15.55
N GLU A 359 -8.74 -2.64 14.36
CA GLU A 359 -9.80 -1.76 13.91
C GLU A 359 -9.97 -1.92 12.38
N TYR A 360 -11.19 -1.87 11.90
CA TYR A 360 -11.53 -1.88 10.48
C TYR A 360 -12.91 -1.27 10.28
N GLY A 361 -13.19 -0.76 9.09
CA GLY A 361 -14.49 -0.17 8.82
C GLY A 361 -14.54 0.64 7.53
N GLU A 362 -15.68 1.31 7.34
CA GLU A 362 -15.90 2.19 6.21
C GLU A 362 -15.05 3.45 6.30
N LEU A 363 -14.41 3.82 5.18
CA LEU A 363 -13.65 5.06 5.01
C LEU A 363 -14.49 6.05 4.21
N LEU A 364 -14.91 7.14 4.85
CA LEU A 364 -15.66 8.21 4.19
C LEU A 364 -14.72 9.20 3.52
N LEU A 365 -14.82 9.35 2.21
CA LEU A 365 -14.00 10.27 1.42
C LEU A 365 -14.84 11.39 0.81
N PRO A 366 -14.29 12.62 0.68
CA PRO A 366 -14.93 13.68 -0.08
C PRO A 366 -15.23 13.22 -1.52
N PHE A 367 -16.34 13.69 -2.07
CA PHE A 367 -16.78 13.39 -3.45
C PHE A 367 -17.20 11.94 -3.74
N GLN A 368 -17.21 11.04 -2.75
CA GLN A 368 -17.59 9.64 -2.98
C GLN A 368 -19.07 9.45 -3.34
N ASP A 369 -19.98 10.28 -2.82
CA ASP A 369 -21.44 10.10 -2.96
C ASP A 369 -22.03 10.77 -4.21
N GLN A 370 -21.19 11.18 -5.14
CA GLN A 370 -21.66 11.89 -6.33
C GLN A 370 -22.22 10.93 -7.40
N GLY A 371 -23.47 11.13 -7.82
CA GLY A 371 -24.08 10.42 -8.94
C GLY A 371 -24.70 9.07 -8.58
N GLY A 372 -25.14 8.85 -7.37
CA GLY A 372 -26.06 7.76 -6.96
C GLY A 372 -25.42 6.43 -6.57
N LYS A 373 -24.22 6.10 -7.04
CA LYS A 373 -23.41 4.96 -6.55
C LYS A 373 -22.14 5.49 -5.90
N PRO A 374 -21.69 4.91 -4.80
CA PRO A 374 -20.42 5.31 -4.16
C PRO A 374 -19.26 5.27 -5.17
N LYS A 375 -18.43 6.29 -5.16
CA LYS A 375 -17.15 6.29 -5.88
C LYS A 375 -16.12 5.60 -5.04
N LEU A 376 -15.38 4.67 -5.63
CA LEU A 376 -14.47 3.80 -4.91
C LEU A 376 -13.03 4.18 -5.19
N ILE A 377 -12.17 3.94 -4.21
CA ILE A 377 -10.73 3.94 -4.37
C ILE A 377 -10.35 2.92 -5.44
N ILE A 378 -9.51 3.32 -6.39
CA ILE A 378 -8.94 2.45 -7.43
C ILE A 378 -7.42 2.36 -7.36
N GLY A 379 -6.81 3.10 -6.46
CA GLY A 379 -5.40 3.12 -6.12
C GLY A 379 -5.18 4.01 -4.91
N ALA A 380 -4.10 3.79 -4.20
CA ALA A 380 -3.67 4.62 -3.08
C ALA A 380 -2.15 4.61 -2.98
N ASP A 381 -1.61 5.65 -2.35
CA ASP A 381 -0.18 5.84 -2.15
C ASP A 381 0.11 6.54 -0.82
N PHE A 382 1.29 6.32 -0.25
CA PHE A 382 1.73 6.98 0.97
C PHE A 382 3.12 7.59 0.79
N ASN A 383 3.19 8.89 0.94
CA ASN A 383 4.44 9.64 0.92
C ASN A 383 4.98 9.80 2.36
N PRO A 384 6.05 9.09 2.73
CA PRO A 384 6.63 9.18 4.06
C PRO A 384 7.30 10.54 4.34
N ALA A 385 7.82 11.23 3.32
CA ALA A 385 8.49 12.52 3.47
C ALA A 385 7.55 13.62 3.97
N THR A 386 6.27 13.56 3.59
CA THR A 386 5.25 14.54 3.98
C THR A 386 4.19 13.99 4.93
N SER A 387 4.28 12.69 5.29
CA SER A 387 3.26 11.95 6.04
C SER A 387 1.87 12.12 5.41
N THR A 388 1.79 12.05 4.08
CA THR A 388 0.55 12.24 3.32
C THR A 388 0.11 10.93 2.69
N VAL A 389 -1.13 10.52 2.92
CA VAL A 389 -1.77 9.43 2.19
C VAL A 389 -2.64 10.00 1.08
N PHE A 390 -2.55 9.39 -0.10
CA PHE A 390 -3.29 9.77 -1.30
C PHE A 390 -4.23 8.65 -1.72
N PHE A 391 -5.44 9.04 -2.15
CA PHE A 391 -6.44 8.13 -2.68
C PHE A 391 -6.86 8.57 -4.09
N MET A 392 -6.80 7.66 -5.04
CA MET A 392 -7.36 7.87 -6.36
C MET A 392 -8.81 7.37 -6.37
N LEU A 393 -9.76 8.31 -6.36
CA LEU A 393 -11.20 8.02 -6.36
C LEU A 393 -11.70 7.86 -7.80
N GLY A 394 -12.02 6.62 -8.18
CA GLY A 394 -12.35 6.26 -9.54
C GLY A 394 -13.66 6.86 -10.05
N LYS A 395 -13.68 7.31 -11.31
CA LYS A 395 -14.88 7.82 -11.99
C LYS A 395 -15.60 8.96 -11.25
N ALA A 396 -14.85 9.73 -10.44
CA ALA A 396 -15.44 10.78 -9.61
C ALA A 396 -15.65 12.09 -10.39
N ASP A 397 -14.78 12.42 -11.34
CA ASP A 397 -14.92 13.62 -12.18
C ASP A 397 -15.69 13.32 -13.48
N THR A 398 -16.97 13.62 -13.48
CA THR A 398 -17.87 13.47 -14.64
C THR A 398 -18.01 14.74 -15.46
N LEU A 399 -17.29 15.82 -15.11
CA LEU A 399 -17.45 17.14 -15.75
C LEU A 399 -16.64 17.26 -17.04
N GLN A 400 -15.65 16.40 -17.26
CA GLN A 400 -14.75 16.50 -18.41
C GLN A 400 -15.31 15.84 -19.68
N SER A 401 -16.21 14.87 -19.55
CA SER A 401 -16.79 14.14 -20.69
C SER A 401 -18.15 13.56 -20.33
N ASN A 402 -19.04 13.46 -21.33
CA ASN A 402 -20.33 12.78 -21.20
C ASN A 402 -20.24 11.25 -21.29
N TYR A 403 -19.09 10.71 -21.71
CA TYR A 403 -18.91 9.28 -22.01
C TYR A 403 -17.97 8.58 -21.05
N GLU A 404 -17.04 9.32 -20.48
CA GLU A 404 -16.01 8.79 -19.58
C GLU A 404 -15.88 9.71 -18.35
N ALA A 405 -15.52 9.13 -17.23
CA ALA A 405 -15.23 9.88 -16.01
C ALA A 405 -13.79 9.63 -15.58
N ALA A 406 -13.08 10.73 -15.29
CA ALA A 406 -11.73 10.67 -14.76
C ALA A 406 -11.74 10.41 -13.23
N PRO A 407 -10.64 9.94 -12.65
CA PRO A 407 -10.49 9.91 -11.20
C PRO A 407 -10.26 11.32 -10.63
N LEU A 408 -10.50 11.45 -9.32
CA LEU A 408 -9.96 12.54 -8.49
C LEU A 408 -8.80 11.99 -7.66
N LEU A 409 -7.79 12.80 -7.42
CA LEU A 409 -6.74 12.51 -6.45
C LEU A 409 -7.02 13.30 -5.18
N ILE A 410 -7.15 12.59 -4.06
CA ILE A 410 -7.52 13.11 -2.75
C ILE A 410 -6.34 12.91 -1.81
N ALA A 411 -5.97 13.94 -1.02
CA ALA A 411 -4.85 13.89 -0.10
C ALA A 411 -5.30 14.10 1.35
N TYR A 412 -4.73 13.31 2.25
CA TYR A 412 -4.85 13.46 3.69
C TYR A 412 -3.47 13.48 4.33
N ARG A 413 -3.24 14.43 5.21
CA ARG A 413 -2.05 14.44 6.06
C ARG A 413 -2.35 13.65 7.33
N ILE A 414 -1.43 12.78 7.74
CA ILE A 414 -1.48 12.13 9.03
C ILE A 414 -0.95 13.10 10.08
N SER A 415 -1.76 13.36 11.12
CA SER A 415 -1.42 14.24 12.22
C SER A 415 -1.80 13.56 13.53
N LEU A 416 -0.82 13.00 14.22
CA LEU A 416 -1.04 12.28 15.47
C LEU A 416 -1.48 13.25 16.58
N ARG A 417 -2.40 12.77 17.42
CA ARG A 417 -2.92 13.55 18.57
C ARG A 417 -1.77 13.94 19.50
N GLY A 418 -1.45 15.23 19.54
CA GLY A 418 -0.36 15.82 20.33
C GLY A 418 0.48 16.83 19.56
N GLU A 419 0.47 16.81 18.23
CA GLU A 419 1.05 17.84 17.38
C GLU A 419 -0.03 18.85 17.02
N GLY A 420 -0.23 19.91 17.83
CA GLY A 420 -0.99 21.13 17.59
C GLY A 420 -2.19 21.03 16.64
N ALA A 421 -3.30 20.47 17.07
CA ALA A 421 -4.53 20.39 16.28
C ALA A 421 -5.12 21.80 16.08
N GLY A 422 -4.85 22.40 14.92
CA GLY A 422 -5.72 23.40 14.33
C GLY A 422 -6.98 22.70 13.86
N SER A 423 -8.09 22.85 14.58
CA SER A 423 -9.36 22.21 14.27
C SER A 423 -10.00 22.83 13.03
N GLU A 424 -9.78 22.23 11.86
CA GLU A 424 -10.72 22.35 10.76
C GLU A 424 -11.36 20.97 10.53
N SER A 425 -12.61 20.87 10.96
CA SER A 425 -13.44 19.67 10.67
C SER A 425 -13.60 19.51 9.17
N PRO A 426 -13.54 18.28 8.63
CA PRO A 426 -13.85 18.04 7.23
C PRO A 426 -15.26 18.56 6.92
N PRO A 427 -15.54 19.01 5.69
CA PRO A 427 -16.87 19.42 5.30
C PRO A 427 -17.81 18.24 5.54
N GLY A 428 -18.69 18.38 6.53
CA GLY A 428 -19.59 17.35 6.97
C GLY A 428 -20.46 16.84 5.82
N ALA A 429 -20.71 15.54 5.81
CA ALA A 429 -21.81 14.96 5.06
C ALA A 429 -23.09 15.75 5.37
N PRO A 430 -23.96 15.98 4.40
CA PRO A 430 -25.19 16.73 4.64
C PRO A 430 -25.99 16.02 5.75
N SER A 431 -26.32 16.78 6.80
CA SER A 431 -27.16 16.31 7.91
C SER A 431 -28.45 15.73 7.35
N SER A 432 -28.80 14.52 7.81
CA SER A 432 -30.07 13.86 7.54
C SER A 432 -31.24 14.86 7.70
N VAL A 433 -32.00 15.03 6.64
CA VAL A 433 -33.25 15.78 6.67
C VAL A 433 -34.23 14.95 7.48
N ASP A 434 -34.68 15.49 8.63
CA ASP A 434 -35.80 14.97 9.40
C ASP A 434 -37.02 14.93 8.49
N VAL A 435 -37.51 13.76 8.15
CA VAL A 435 -38.82 13.56 7.52
C VAL A 435 -39.84 13.51 8.66
N GLN A 436 -40.64 14.58 8.75
CA GLN A 436 -41.90 14.58 9.50
C GLN A 436 -42.97 13.77 8.81
#